data_1fd649040797e76fe6e03575f71820bc
#
_entry.id   1fd649040797e76fe6e03575f71820bc
#
_cell.length_a   1.000
_cell.length_b   1.000
_cell.length_c   1.000
_cell.angle_alpha   90.00
_cell.angle_beta   90.00
_cell.angle_gamma   90.00
#
_symmetry.space_group_name_H-M   'P 1'
#
loop_
_entity.id
_entity.type
_entity.pdbx_description
1 polymer ?
#
loop_
_entity_poly.entity_id
_entity_poly.type
_entity_poly.pdbx_seq_one_letter_code
_entity_poly.pdbx_strand_id
1 'polypeptide(L)'
;MKAYVGAGIVVAALLSACSRTVMVPVPPRMDLKGYGTVGIVDFNSNSERAISARATRQFQEQVQAAQPGTRFVELGERQQLLAAVGARQLDALSLRKIGEKYGVSAVFVGDIAYSEPRVDVKVTDMAKLEGGVRAEMRGDISARLLETASGASVWSTSGWARRQVGSLKLSADYGVSGGMSQANPREEMVPTLVYEITHDFRPTYVRQPAH
;
A
#
# COMPACT_ATOMS: atom_id res chain seq x y z
N MET A 1 61.75 4.25 42.14
CA MET A 1 60.83 5.08 41.32
C MET A 1 60.91 4.67 39.86
N LYS A 2 60.14 3.72 39.46
CA LYS A 2 60.01 3.30 38.05
C LYS A 2 58.65 2.58 37.89
N ALA A 3 57.87 2.93 36.89
CA ALA A 3 56.64 2.31 36.44
C ALA A 3 55.35 3.08 36.71
N TYR A 4 55.02 4.02 35.80
CA TYR A 4 53.63 4.48 35.54
C TYR A 4 53.54 5.24 34.19
N VAL A 5 54.22 4.79 33.13
CA VAL A 5 54.14 5.43 31.79
C VAL A 5 53.38 4.56 30.76
N GLY A 6 52.97 3.33 31.10
CA GLY A 6 52.39 2.38 30.16
C GLY A 6 50.88 2.38 30.01
N ALA A 7 50.10 3.02 30.90
CA ALA A 7 48.64 2.89 30.91
C ALA A 7 47.86 3.95 30.12
N GLY A 8 48.52 5.01 29.65
CA GLY A 8 47.83 6.13 28.96
C GLY A 8 47.57 5.96 27.45
N ILE A 9 48.24 5.05 26.78
CA ILE A 9 48.18 4.93 25.31
C ILE A 9 47.06 4.01 24.80
N VAL A 10 46.61 3.07 25.66
CA VAL A 10 45.58 2.09 25.24
C VAL A 10 44.13 2.67 25.23
N VAL A 11 43.85 3.72 26.03
CA VAL A 11 42.53 4.32 26.14
C VAL A 11 42.20 5.25 24.95
N ALA A 12 43.20 5.82 24.30
CA ALA A 12 42.98 6.73 23.14
C ALA A 12 42.61 6.04 21.83
N ALA A 13 42.85 4.71 21.71
CA ALA A 13 42.56 3.95 20.48
C ALA A 13 41.12 3.45 20.38
N LEU A 14 40.32 3.53 21.44
CA LEU A 14 38.93 3.03 21.45
C LEU A 14 37.87 4.07 21.06
N LEU A 15 38.23 5.33 20.84
CA LEU A 15 37.30 6.42 20.52
C LEU A 15 37.17 6.73 19.03
N SER A 16 37.87 6.02 18.15
CA SER A 16 37.88 6.30 16.72
C SER A 16 36.87 5.49 15.88
N ALA A 17 36.01 4.67 16.51
CA ALA A 17 35.07 3.80 15.81
C ALA A 17 33.66 4.42 15.63
N CYS A 18 33.55 5.72 15.49
CA CYS A 18 32.33 6.32 14.93
C CYS A 18 32.38 6.16 13.39
N SER A 19 31.97 4.99 12.91
CA SER A 19 31.76 4.83 11.47
C SER A 19 30.69 5.80 11.01
N ARG A 20 31.08 6.84 10.31
CA ARG A 20 30.12 7.71 9.61
C ARG A 20 29.32 6.85 8.66
N THR A 21 28.01 6.84 8.82
CA THR A 21 27.11 6.18 7.89
C THR A 21 26.49 7.23 6.98
N VAL A 22 26.43 6.95 5.70
CA VAL A 22 25.71 7.75 4.69
C VAL A 22 24.46 7.03 4.23
N MET A 23 23.42 7.80 3.94
CA MET A 23 22.19 7.27 3.35
C MET A 23 22.35 7.25 1.84
N VAL A 24 22.38 6.06 1.24
CA VAL A 24 22.51 5.87 -0.21
C VAL A 24 21.13 5.55 -0.77
N PRO A 25 20.64 6.31 -1.77
CA PRO A 25 19.39 6.00 -2.43
C PRO A 25 19.52 4.72 -3.27
N VAL A 26 18.52 3.84 -3.10
CA VAL A 26 18.33 2.64 -3.92
C VAL A 26 17.18 2.93 -4.88
N PRO A 27 17.34 2.70 -6.18
CA PRO A 27 16.28 2.96 -7.15
C PRO A 27 15.02 2.14 -6.82
N PRO A 28 13.84 2.59 -7.29
CA PRO A 28 12.59 1.86 -7.11
C PRO A 28 12.68 0.47 -7.74
N ARG A 29 11.96 -0.49 -7.16
CA ARG A 29 11.90 -1.86 -7.69
C ARG A 29 11.18 -1.93 -9.05
N MET A 30 10.22 -1.01 -9.26
CA MET A 30 9.49 -0.86 -10.51
C MET A 30 9.72 0.53 -11.09
N ASP A 31 10.35 0.61 -12.27
CA ASP A 31 10.55 1.85 -13.02
C ASP A 31 9.63 1.87 -14.24
N LEU A 32 8.80 2.92 -14.32
CA LEU A 32 7.81 3.09 -15.41
C LEU A 32 8.37 3.84 -16.63
N LYS A 33 9.59 4.36 -16.58
CA LYS A 33 10.18 5.15 -17.69
C LYS A 33 10.22 4.42 -19.01
N GLY A 34 10.36 3.09 -18.99
CA GLY A 34 10.39 2.25 -20.19
C GLY A 34 9.03 2.08 -20.88
N TYR A 35 7.91 2.41 -20.19
CA TYR A 35 6.57 2.14 -20.71
C TYR A 35 5.92 3.30 -21.46
N GLY A 36 6.53 4.49 -21.48
CA GLY A 36 5.99 5.66 -22.17
C GLY A 36 4.64 6.13 -21.59
N THR A 37 3.53 5.68 -22.16
CA THR A 37 2.19 5.97 -21.66
C THR A 37 1.57 4.72 -21.06
N VAL A 38 1.04 4.83 -19.85
CA VAL A 38 0.46 3.73 -19.08
C VAL A 38 -1.03 3.96 -18.89
N GLY A 39 -1.83 2.94 -19.17
CA GLY A 39 -3.27 2.96 -18.88
C GLY A 39 -3.54 2.62 -17.42
N ILE A 40 -4.57 3.19 -16.84
CA ILE A 40 -5.10 2.78 -15.55
C ILE A 40 -6.59 2.49 -15.66
N VAL A 41 -6.98 1.30 -15.22
CA VAL A 41 -8.38 0.86 -15.11
C VAL A 41 -8.85 1.11 -13.70
N ASP A 42 -10.09 1.53 -13.53
CA ASP A 42 -10.68 1.70 -12.22
C ASP A 42 -10.54 0.41 -11.39
N PHE A 43 -10.07 0.54 -10.17
CA PHE A 43 -9.94 -0.59 -9.27
C PHE A 43 -11.32 -1.21 -9.06
N ASN A 44 -11.41 -2.51 -9.23
CA ASN A 44 -12.65 -3.22 -8.94
C ASN A 44 -12.83 -3.35 -7.42
N SER A 45 -14.06 -3.21 -6.92
CA SER A 45 -14.33 -3.30 -5.49
C SER A 45 -15.64 -4.06 -5.23
N ASN A 46 -15.69 -4.76 -4.08
CA ASN A 46 -16.93 -5.29 -3.52
C ASN A 46 -17.70 -4.24 -2.69
N SER A 47 -17.34 -2.98 -2.80
CA SER A 47 -17.92 -1.84 -2.09
C SER A 47 -18.45 -0.79 -3.07
N GLU A 48 -18.75 0.38 -2.54
CA GLU A 48 -19.28 1.50 -3.31
C GLU A 48 -18.32 1.97 -4.42
N ARG A 49 -18.88 2.34 -5.58
CA ARG A 49 -18.12 2.84 -6.73
C ARG A 49 -17.22 4.06 -6.38
N ALA A 50 -17.69 4.92 -5.47
CA ALA A 50 -16.92 6.08 -5.03
C ALA A 50 -15.58 5.68 -4.39
N ILE A 51 -15.54 4.57 -3.66
CA ILE A 51 -14.34 4.04 -3.01
C ILE A 51 -13.36 3.51 -4.06
N SER A 52 -13.85 2.79 -5.07
CA SER A 52 -13.06 2.36 -6.24
C SER A 52 -12.39 3.53 -6.94
N ALA A 53 -13.17 4.53 -7.31
CA ALA A 53 -12.67 5.72 -8.02
C ALA A 53 -11.66 6.51 -7.17
N ARG A 54 -11.90 6.61 -5.85
CA ARG A 54 -10.94 7.25 -4.92
C ARG A 54 -9.63 6.48 -4.86
N ALA A 55 -9.68 5.15 -4.76
CA ALA A 55 -8.48 4.32 -4.69
C ALA A 55 -7.66 4.41 -5.98
N THR A 56 -8.31 4.36 -7.15
CA THR A 56 -7.67 4.52 -8.46
C THR A 56 -6.96 5.85 -8.57
N ARG A 57 -7.63 6.94 -8.26
CA ARG A 57 -7.05 8.29 -8.30
C ARG A 57 -5.88 8.43 -7.34
N GLN A 58 -6.02 7.99 -6.09
CA GLN A 58 -4.96 8.06 -5.11
C GLN A 58 -3.75 7.18 -5.48
N PHE A 59 -3.97 6.01 -6.08
CA PHE A 59 -2.90 5.17 -6.63
C PHE A 59 -2.14 5.93 -7.72
N GLN A 60 -2.85 6.50 -8.69
CA GLN A 60 -2.26 7.30 -9.76
C GLN A 60 -1.43 8.47 -9.22
N GLU A 61 -1.99 9.26 -8.28
CA GLU A 61 -1.32 10.38 -7.64
C GLU A 61 -0.01 9.94 -6.96
N GLN A 62 -0.04 8.84 -6.19
CA GLN A 62 1.15 8.36 -5.48
C GLN A 62 2.22 7.84 -6.43
N VAL A 63 1.84 7.14 -7.51
CA VAL A 63 2.79 6.66 -8.50
C VAL A 63 3.41 7.83 -9.27
N GLN A 64 2.62 8.83 -9.68
CA GLN A 64 3.12 10.03 -10.35
C GLN A 64 4.06 10.86 -9.46
N ALA A 65 3.73 10.98 -8.17
CA ALA A 65 4.59 11.65 -7.20
C ALA A 65 5.94 10.91 -7.01
N ALA A 66 5.91 9.58 -7.02
CA ALA A 66 7.11 8.75 -6.88
C ALA A 66 7.97 8.72 -8.16
N GLN A 67 7.33 8.76 -9.33
CA GLN A 67 7.98 8.67 -10.65
C GLN A 67 7.50 9.83 -11.56
N PRO A 68 8.05 11.04 -11.38
CA PRO A 68 7.69 12.19 -12.18
C PRO A 68 7.96 11.94 -13.67
N GLY A 69 7.01 12.38 -14.50
CA GLY A 69 7.06 12.18 -15.96
C GLY A 69 6.32 10.95 -16.47
N THR A 70 5.82 10.06 -15.60
CA THR A 70 4.91 8.99 -16.00
C THR A 70 3.59 9.57 -16.52
N ARG A 71 3.21 9.19 -17.74
CA ARG A 71 1.95 9.61 -18.36
C ARG A 71 0.89 8.54 -18.18
N PHE A 72 -0.24 8.93 -17.60
CA PHE A 72 -1.41 8.05 -17.43
C PHE A 72 -2.52 8.39 -18.40
N VAL A 73 -3.21 7.35 -18.86
CA VAL A 73 -4.51 7.42 -19.54
C VAL A 73 -5.52 6.68 -18.68
N GLU A 74 -6.54 7.39 -18.23
CA GLU A 74 -7.66 6.79 -17.50
C GLU A 74 -8.53 6.01 -18.48
N LEU A 75 -8.68 4.71 -18.24
CA LEU A 75 -9.42 3.79 -19.11
C LEU A 75 -10.84 3.52 -18.60
N GLY A 76 -11.18 4.06 -17.42
CA GLY A 76 -12.48 3.87 -16.79
C GLY A 76 -12.70 2.46 -16.25
N GLU A 77 -13.95 2.07 -16.17
CA GLU A 77 -14.35 0.78 -15.61
C GLU A 77 -13.95 -0.40 -16.49
N ARG A 78 -13.50 -1.50 -15.85
CA ARG A 78 -13.07 -2.72 -16.53
C ARG A 78 -14.10 -3.28 -17.53
N GLN A 79 -15.38 -3.28 -17.15
CA GLN A 79 -16.43 -3.82 -18.01
C GLN A 79 -16.65 -2.95 -19.27
N GLN A 80 -16.65 -1.64 -19.11
CA GLN A 80 -16.80 -0.69 -20.23
C GLN A 80 -15.59 -0.76 -21.16
N LEU A 81 -14.38 -0.84 -20.60
CA LEU A 81 -13.14 -1.00 -21.36
C LEU A 81 -13.17 -2.28 -22.22
N LEU A 82 -13.54 -3.41 -21.61
CA LEU A 82 -13.65 -4.70 -22.30
C LEU A 82 -14.69 -4.66 -23.41
N ALA A 83 -15.87 -4.09 -23.15
CA ALA A 83 -16.90 -3.90 -24.16
C ALA A 83 -16.42 -3.03 -25.34
N ALA A 84 -15.66 -1.96 -25.06
CA ALA A 84 -15.11 -1.04 -26.06
C ALA A 84 -14.09 -1.68 -27.01
N VAL A 85 -13.45 -2.81 -26.60
CA VAL A 85 -12.52 -3.59 -27.45
C VAL A 85 -13.11 -4.92 -27.92
N GLY A 86 -14.39 -5.17 -27.65
CA GLY A 86 -15.08 -6.40 -28.04
C GLY A 86 -14.54 -7.65 -27.34
N ALA A 87 -14.17 -7.53 -26.06
CA ALA A 87 -13.62 -8.61 -25.26
C ALA A 87 -14.51 -8.91 -24.04
N ARG A 88 -14.37 -10.10 -23.46
CA ARG A 88 -15.09 -10.51 -22.23
C ARG A 88 -14.21 -10.56 -21.00
N GLN A 89 -12.89 -10.66 -21.18
CA GLN A 89 -11.91 -10.75 -20.12
C GLN A 89 -10.60 -10.07 -20.50
N LEU A 90 -9.77 -9.77 -19.52
CA LEU A 90 -8.43 -9.25 -19.73
C LEU A 90 -7.48 -10.42 -20.01
N ASP A 91 -7.24 -10.66 -21.29
CA ASP A 91 -6.26 -11.62 -21.80
C ASP A 91 -5.27 -10.92 -22.75
N ALA A 92 -4.28 -11.66 -23.25
CA ALA A 92 -3.26 -11.11 -24.13
C ALA A 92 -3.84 -10.45 -25.40
N LEU A 93 -4.95 -11.00 -25.94
CA LEU A 93 -5.58 -10.45 -27.13
C LEU A 93 -6.30 -9.13 -26.82
N SER A 94 -7.07 -9.08 -25.74
CA SER A 94 -7.77 -7.87 -25.30
C SER A 94 -6.79 -6.76 -24.90
N LEU A 95 -5.69 -7.10 -24.20
CA LEU A 95 -4.64 -6.16 -23.84
C LEU A 95 -3.97 -5.54 -25.07
N ARG A 96 -3.69 -6.33 -26.10
CA ARG A 96 -3.14 -5.80 -27.36
C ARG A 96 -4.12 -4.82 -28.02
N LYS A 97 -5.40 -5.14 -28.10
CA LYS A 97 -6.41 -4.23 -28.64
C LYS A 97 -6.55 -2.95 -27.80
N ILE A 98 -6.40 -3.04 -26.47
CA ILE A 98 -6.39 -1.87 -25.59
C ILE A 98 -5.16 -1.00 -25.89
N GLY A 99 -3.98 -1.61 -26.00
CA GLY A 99 -2.73 -0.92 -26.36
C GLY A 99 -2.87 -0.16 -27.68
N GLU A 100 -3.37 -0.81 -28.72
CA GLU A 100 -3.58 -0.22 -30.05
C GLU A 100 -4.61 0.91 -30.02
N LYS A 101 -5.75 0.70 -29.34
CA LYS A 101 -6.85 1.68 -29.32
C LYS A 101 -6.53 2.94 -28.51
N TYR A 102 -5.85 2.79 -27.36
CA TYR A 102 -5.62 3.89 -26.41
C TYR A 102 -4.17 4.41 -26.43
N GLY A 103 -3.30 3.79 -27.21
CA GLY A 103 -1.88 4.19 -27.30
C GLY A 103 -1.11 3.97 -25.99
N VAL A 104 -1.45 2.92 -25.24
CA VAL A 104 -0.81 2.58 -23.97
C VAL A 104 0.03 1.31 -24.11
N SER A 105 1.23 1.31 -23.53
CA SER A 105 2.16 0.18 -23.58
C SER A 105 1.99 -0.80 -22.43
N ALA A 106 1.39 -0.36 -21.33
CA ALA A 106 1.04 -1.19 -20.20
C ALA A 106 -0.24 -0.67 -19.52
N VAL A 107 -0.91 -1.52 -18.75
CA VAL A 107 -2.18 -1.20 -18.08
C VAL A 107 -2.12 -1.63 -16.63
N PHE A 108 -2.37 -0.71 -15.71
CA PHE A 108 -2.64 -1.02 -14.31
C PHE A 108 -4.07 -1.52 -14.14
N VAL A 109 -4.19 -2.63 -13.42
CA VAL A 109 -5.45 -3.18 -12.96
C VAL A 109 -5.35 -3.50 -11.47
N GLY A 110 -6.40 -3.27 -10.73
CA GLY A 110 -6.42 -3.53 -9.30
C GLY A 110 -7.79 -4.00 -8.81
N ASP A 111 -7.77 -4.63 -7.65
CA ASP A 111 -8.96 -5.12 -6.96
C ASP A 111 -8.84 -4.77 -5.47
N ILE A 112 -9.95 -4.32 -4.86
CA ILE A 112 -10.07 -4.05 -3.43
C ILE A 112 -11.22 -4.87 -2.89
N ALA A 113 -11.00 -5.55 -1.78
CA ALA A 113 -12.02 -6.31 -1.09
C ALA A 113 -12.06 -5.95 0.39
N TYR A 114 -13.26 -5.76 0.94
CA TYR A 114 -13.48 -5.51 2.35
C TYR A 114 -14.22 -6.68 2.97
N SER A 115 -13.77 -7.11 4.17
CA SER A 115 -14.48 -8.10 4.95
C SER A 115 -15.68 -7.47 5.67
N GLU A 116 -16.63 -8.27 6.07
CA GLU A 116 -17.58 -7.84 7.09
C GLU A 116 -16.88 -7.59 8.43
N PRO A 117 -17.41 -6.68 9.27
CA PRO A 117 -16.88 -6.43 10.60
C PRO A 117 -16.87 -7.71 11.44
N ARG A 118 -15.72 -8.02 12.04
CA ARG A 118 -15.61 -9.11 13.02
C ARG A 118 -15.65 -8.54 14.42
N VAL A 119 -16.49 -9.12 15.23
CA VAL A 119 -16.66 -8.73 16.63
C VAL A 119 -15.77 -9.62 17.49
N ASP A 120 -14.89 -8.98 18.26
CA ASP A 120 -14.04 -9.63 19.26
C ASP A 120 -14.49 -9.20 20.66
N VAL A 121 -14.78 -10.17 21.50
CA VAL A 121 -15.25 -9.96 22.89
C VAL A 121 -14.12 -10.34 23.84
N LYS A 122 -13.62 -9.37 24.58
CA LYS A 122 -12.64 -9.59 25.65
C LYS A 122 -13.30 -9.43 27.01
N VAL A 123 -13.30 -10.50 27.80
CA VAL A 123 -13.64 -10.47 29.23
C VAL A 123 -12.31 -10.30 29.97
N THR A 124 -12.14 -9.18 30.68
CA THR A 124 -10.89 -8.86 31.38
C THR A 124 -10.94 -9.31 32.83
N ASP A 125 -12.08 -9.17 33.50
CA ASP A 125 -12.30 -9.64 34.87
C ASP A 125 -13.77 -10.04 35.06
N MET A 126 -14.02 -11.33 35.30
CA MET A 126 -15.36 -11.87 35.53
C MET A 126 -15.96 -11.44 36.89
N ALA A 127 -15.10 -11.26 37.90
CA ALA A 127 -15.55 -10.87 39.24
C ALA A 127 -15.95 -9.39 39.30
N LYS A 128 -15.33 -8.54 38.49
CA LYS A 128 -15.63 -7.12 38.37
C LYS A 128 -16.57 -6.75 37.24
N LEU A 129 -17.01 -7.73 36.44
CA LEU A 129 -17.81 -7.51 35.23
C LEU A 129 -17.13 -6.52 34.26
N GLU A 130 -15.80 -6.58 34.19
CA GLU A 130 -15.03 -5.74 33.28
C GLU A 130 -14.76 -6.48 31.98
N GLY A 131 -15.01 -5.79 30.87
CA GLY A 131 -14.80 -6.37 29.56
C GLY A 131 -14.95 -5.33 28.45
N GLY A 132 -14.78 -5.79 27.23
CA GLY A 132 -14.96 -4.94 26.07
C GLY A 132 -15.29 -5.75 24.83
N VAL A 133 -15.99 -5.08 23.93
CA VAL A 133 -16.31 -5.60 22.60
C VAL A 133 -15.65 -4.67 21.59
N ARG A 134 -14.93 -5.24 20.64
CA ARG A 134 -14.33 -4.50 19.51
C ARG A 134 -14.83 -5.08 18.21
N ALA A 135 -15.18 -4.22 17.30
CA ALA A 135 -15.50 -4.61 15.93
C ALA A 135 -14.36 -4.13 15.01
N GLU A 136 -13.78 -5.04 14.26
CA GLU A 136 -12.70 -4.76 13.32
C GLU A 136 -13.10 -5.19 11.91
N MET A 137 -12.73 -4.38 10.92
CA MET A 137 -12.87 -4.67 9.50
C MET A 137 -11.48 -4.81 8.87
N ARG A 138 -11.34 -5.72 7.92
CA ARG A 138 -10.15 -5.88 7.09
C ARG A 138 -10.43 -5.43 5.67
N GLY A 139 -9.48 -4.72 5.08
CA GLY A 139 -9.41 -4.44 3.65
C GLY A 139 -8.18 -5.09 3.05
N ASP A 140 -8.34 -5.70 1.89
CA ASP A 140 -7.28 -6.28 1.06
C ASP A 140 -7.26 -5.55 -0.27
N ILE A 141 -6.06 -5.23 -0.78
CA ILE A 141 -5.86 -4.60 -2.07
C ILE A 141 -4.82 -5.37 -2.86
N SER A 142 -5.02 -5.49 -4.17
CA SER A 142 -4.02 -6.02 -5.09
C SER A 142 -3.95 -5.17 -6.34
N ALA A 143 -2.76 -5.10 -6.94
CA ALA A 143 -2.56 -4.41 -8.21
C ALA A 143 -1.56 -5.15 -9.08
N ARG A 144 -1.72 -5.03 -10.40
CA ARG A 144 -0.84 -5.62 -11.41
C ARG A 144 -0.62 -4.62 -12.53
N LEU A 145 0.57 -4.66 -13.13
CA LEU A 145 0.89 -3.99 -14.38
C LEU A 145 0.99 -5.04 -15.48
N LEU A 146 0.15 -4.91 -16.48
CA LEU A 146 0.05 -5.84 -17.60
C LEU A 146 0.60 -5.14 -18.85
N GLU A 147 1.59 -5.74 -19.50
CA GLU A 147 2.13 -5.24 -20.76
C GLU A 147 1.14 -5.51 -21.90
N THR A 148 0.83 -4.50 -22.72
CA THR A 148 -0.19 -4.63 -23.75
C THR A 148 0.27 -5.44 -24.96
N ALA A 149 1.56 -5.44 -25.28
CA ALA A 149 2.09 -6.16 -26.43
C ALA A 149 2.12 -7.69 -26.21
N SER A 150 2.55 -8.14 -25.03
CA SER A 150 2.72 -9.56 -24.71
C SER A 150 1.55 -10.14 -23.89
N GLY A 151 0.82 -9.29 -23.17
CA GLY A 151 -0.15 -9.71 -22.16
C GLY A 151 0.49 -10.17 -20.84
N ALA A 152 1.81 -10.03 -20.69
CA ALA A 152 2.53 -10.47 -19.50
C ALA A 152 2.26 -9.56 -18.31
N SER A 153 2.18 -10.15 -17.11
CA SER A 153 2.20 -9.38 -15.87
C SER A 153 3.66 -9.07 -15.51
N VAL A 154 4.05 -7.82 -15.64
CA VAL A 154 5.44 -7.37 -15.41
C VAL A 154 5.66 -6.91 -13.98
N TRP A 155 4.59 -6.64 -13.25
CA TRP A 155 4.63 -6.32 -11.84
C TRP A 155 3.30 -6.70 -11.18
N SER A 156 3.38 -7.18 -9.94
CA SER A 156 2.21 -7.46 -9.12
C SER A 156 2.54 -7.28 -7.65
N THR A 157 1.57 -6.80 -6.90
CA THR A 157 1.68 -6.62 -5.45
C THR A 157 0.33 -6.76 -4.77
N SER A 158 0.35 -6.95 -3.47
CA SER A 158 -0.83 -6.94 -2.63
C SER A 158 -0.51 -6.36 -1.26
N GLY A 159 -1.51 -5.79 -0.63
CA GLY A 159 -1.43 -5.25 0.72
C GLY A 159 -2.74 -5.43 1.46
N TRP A 160 -2.72 -5.19 2.75
CA TRP A 160 -3.91 -5.25 3.58
C TRP A 160 -3.84 -4.22 4.71
N ALA A 161 -5.01 -3.83 5.22
CA ALA A 161 -5.14 -2.99 6.38
C ALA A 161 -6.28 -3.48 7.28
N ARG A 162 -6.24 -3.14 8.56
CA ARG A 162 -7.34 -3.36 9.51
C ARG A 162 -7.74 -2.04 10.11
N ARG A 163 -9.04 -1.92 10.37
CA ARG A 163 -9.60 -0.75 11.04
C ARG A 163 -10.61 -1.17 12.08
N GLN A 164 -10.50 -0.57 13.26
CA GLN A 164 -11.53 -0.71 14.28
C GLN A 164 -12.73 0.17 13.89
N VAL A 165 -13.91 -0.46 13.77
CA VAL A 165 -15.16 0.19 13.34
C VAL A 165 -16.10 0.48 14.49
N GLY A 166 -15.83 -0.10 15.65
CA GLY A 166 -16.61 0.13 16.87
C GLY A 166 -15.93 -0.44 18.10
N SER A 167 -16.27 0.09 19.26
CA SER A 167 -15.87 -0.47 20.54
C SER A 167 -16.90 -0.15 21.61
N LEU A 168 -17.13 -1.13 22.50
CA LEU A 168 -17.90 -0.98 23.73
C LEU A 168 -17.03 -1.45 24.88
N LYS A 169 -16.95 -0.67 25.95
CA LYS A 169 -16.30 -1.05 27.21
C LYS A 169 -17.38 -1.17 28.29
N LEU A 170 -17.34 -2.26 29.02
CA LEU A 170 -18.11 -2.47 30.25
C LEU A 170 -17.17 -2.25 31.43
N SER A 171 -17.61 -1.46 32.42
CA SER A 171 -16.93 -1.27 33.70
C SER A 171 -17.98 -1.21 34.79
N ALA A 172 -17.69 -1.89 35.91
CA ALA A 172 -18.59 -1.88 37.07
C ALA A 172 -18.81 -0.48 37.64
N ASP A 173 -17.77 0.38 37.54
CA ASP A 173 -17.81 1.74 38.14
C ASP A 173 -18.40 2.80 37.18
N TYR A 174 -18.28 2.61 35.87
CA TYR A 174 -18.64 3.62 34.84
C TYR A 174 -19.72 3.16 33.86
N GLY A 175 -20.23 1.93 34.02
CA GLY A 175 -21.24 1.38 33.13
C GLY A 175 -20.72 1.05 31.73
N VAL A 176 -21.55 1.30 30.70
CA VAL A 176 -21.21 1.03 29.29
C VAL A 176 -20.78 2.31 28.62
N SER A 177 -19.58 2.30 28.05
CA SER A 177 -19.05 3.41 27.26
C SER A 177 -18.50 2.91 25.92
N GLY A 178 -18.59 3.74 24.88
CA GLY A 178 -18.11 3.43 23.54
C GLY A 178 -19.10 3.81 22.46
N GLY A 179 -18.80 3.48 21.22
CA GLY A 179 -19.63 3.78 20.07
C GLY A 179 -19.08 3.19 18.78
N MET A 180 -19.83 3.38 17.70
CA MET A 180 -19.40 3.08 16.36
C MET A 180 -18.76 4.32 15.73
N SER A 181 -17.76 4.12 14.86
CA SER A 181 -17.19 5.22 14.06
C SER A 181 -18.29 5.82 13.17
N GLN A 182 -18.41 7.15 13.15
CA GLN A 182 -19.36 7.85 12.26
C GLN A 182 -18.83 7.93 10.83
N ALA A 183 -17.52 7.81 10.63
CA ALA A 183 -16.89 7.83 9.31
C ALA A 183 -16.99 6.46 8.64
N ASN A 184 -17.06 6.44 7.31
CA ASN A 184 -17.05 5.20 6.53
C ASN A 184 -15.68 4.51 6.66
N PRO A 185 -15.56 3.39 7.40
CA PRO A 185 -14.28 2.76 7.67
C PRO A 185 -13.60 2.24 6.41
N ARG A 186 -14.36 1.86 5.37
CA ARG A 186 -13.84 1.41 4.08
C ARG A 186 -13.12 2.55 3.38
N GLU A 187 -13.71 3.73 3.37
CA GLU A 187 -13.13 4.94 2.77
C GLU A 187 -11.86 5.38 3.50
N GLU A 188 -11.85 5.32 4.84
CA GLU A 188 -10.69 5.67 5.65
C GLU A 188 -9.51 4.70 5.50
N MET A 189 -9.74 3.47 5.04
CA MET A 189 -8.69 2.48 4.78
C MET A 189 -7.99 2.69 3.45
N VAL A 190 -8.62 3.37 2.47
CA VAL A 190 -8.06 3.56 1.13
C VAL A 190 -6.64 4.13 1.14
N PRO A 191 -6.32 5.22 1.89
CA PRO A 191 -4.97 5.76 1.90
C PRO A 191 -3.90 4.75 2.34
N THR A 192 -4.19 3.98 3.39
CA THR A 192 -3.26 2.96 3.89
C THR A 192 -3.08 1.83 2.87
N LEU A 193 -4.18 1.33 2.31
CA LEU A 193 -4.14 0.25 1.32
C LEU A 193 -3.35 0.66 0.07
N VAL A 194 -3.59 1.86 -0.45
CA VAL A 194 -2.87 2.37 -1.62
C VAL A 194 -1.40 2.61 -1.29
N TYR A 195 -1.08 3.11 -0.10
CA TYR A 195 0.30 3.30 0.34
C TYR A 195 1.09 2.00 0.34
N GLU A 196 0.49 0.91 0.82
CA GLU A 196 1.11 -0.42 0.86
C GLU A 196 1.49 -0.94 -0.52
N ILE A 197 0.63 -0.77 -1.53
CA ILE A 197 0.89 -1.30 -2.87
C ILE A 197 1.74 -0.37 -3.76
N THR A 198 1.98 0.87 -3.33
CA THR A 198 2.79 1.83 -4.12
C THR A 198 4.25 1.92 -3.67
N HIS A 199 4.67 1.14 -2.68
CA HIS A 199 6.04 1.22 -2.15
C HIS A 199 7.12 0.87 -3.18
N ASP A 200 6.84 -0.06 -4.11
CA ASP A 200 7.80 -0.49 -5.14
C ASP A 200 8.15 0.61 -6.16
N PHE A 201 7.33 1.66 -6.26
CA PHE A 201 7.57 2.79 -7.15
C PHE A 201 8.46 3.88 -6.53
N ARG A 202 8.75 3.80 -5.23
CA ARG A 202 9.51 4.81 -4.49
C ARG A 202 10.97 4.38 -4.35
N PRO A 203 11.93 5.34 -4.41
CA PRO A 203 13.29 5.06 -4.00
C PRO A 203 13.33 4.73 -2.50
N THR A 204 14.15 3.77 -2.14
CA THR A 204 14.46 3.45 -0.75
C THR A 204 15.86 3.96 -0.39
N TYR A 205 16.17 4.01 0.91
CA TYR A 205 17.47 4.47 1.38
C TYR A 205 18.09 3.40 2.29
N VAL A 206 19.34 3.05 2.00
CA VAL A 206 20.11 2.13 2.85
C VAL A 206 21.25 2.87 3.53
N ARG A 207 21.57 2.51 4.77
CA ARG A 207 22.74 3.02 5.46
C ARG A 207 23.96 2.24 5.02
N GLN A 208 24.98 2.95 4.53
CA GLN A 208 26.27 2.36 4.20
C GLN A 208 27.39 3.05 4.99
N PRO A 209 28.45 2.33 5.39
CA PRO A 209 29.63 2.96 5.97
C PRO A 209 30.20 3.96 4.98
N ALA A 210 30.53 5.16 5.44
CA ALA A 210 31.30 6.11 4.64
C ALA A 210 32.74 5.59 4.53
N HIS A 211 33.19 5.39 3.32
CA HIS A 211 34.58 5.04 3.02
C HIS A 211 35.47 6.27 3.06
#